data_7b2c77b5e7d9ef91a2fc7aa30d03a0fc
#
_entry.id   7b2c77b5e7d9ef91a2fc7aa30d03a0fc
#
_cell.length_a   1.000
_cell.length_b   1.000
_cell.length_c   1.000
_cell.angle_alpha   90.00
_cell.angle_beta   90.00
_cell.angle_gamma   90.00
#
_symmetry.space_group_name_H-M   'P 1'
#
loop_
_entity.id
_entity.type
_entity.pdbx_description
1 polymer ?
#
loop_
_entity_poly.entity_id
_entity_poly.type
_entity_poly.pdbx_seq_one_letter_code
_entity_poly.pdbx_strand_id
1 'polypeptide(L)'
;NSKVIVVGGTNGKGSVCAFLENILLSEGYTTTLYTSPHILTFKERLRSNGELLDDSVWIEAFSAVEAAKIVVPEKKLTFFEFSTLAAMLISDRLKPDIAIFEIGLGGRLDAVNLLDSDCSVLTSIDLDHENFLGNTREKIAWEKVHIARPGKPIVLAEENPPEILYSFCEKIGAKQIRVNKDYHYKQVGNQWSWYGRETVRHALPNPSLRGKHQIRNASAALACVESLSEEFPISQGSMRKALISVQLPGRLQVLAG
;
A
#
# COMPACT_ATOMS: atom_id res chain seq x y z
N ASN A 1 14.56 -8.61 10.15
CA ASN A 1 13.54 -7.57 10.30
C ASN A 1 12.60 -7.62 9.08
N SER A 2 11.30 -7.48 9.33
CA SER A 2 10.30 -7.39 8.26
C SER A 2 10.61 -6.22 7.33
N LYS A 3 10.36 -6.38 6.03
CA LYS A 3 10.35 -5.23 5.10
C LYS A 3 9.01 -4.50 5.20
N VAL A 4 9.05 -3.20 5.06
CA VAL A 4 7.87 -2.33 5.18
C VAL A 4 7.53 -1.70 3.84
N ILE A 5 6.30 -1.89 3.38
CA ILE A 5 5.74 -1.20 2.21
C ILE A 5 4.67 -0.22 2.70
N VAL A 6 4.79 1.05 2.30
CA VAL A 6 3.78 2.08 2.58
C VAL A 6 3.07 2.48 1.29
N VAL A 7 1.74 2.46 1.31
CA VAL A 7 0.91 2.79 0.15
C VAL A 7 0.08 4.03 0.42
N GLY A 8 0.34 5.10 -0.34
CA GLY A 8 -0.38 6.36 -0.31
C GLY A 8 -1.03 6.69 -1.66
N GLY A 9 -1.80 7.79 -1.69
CA GLY A 9 -2.48 8.28 -2.89
C GLY A 9 -3.90 8.74 -2.61
N THR A 10 -4.59 9.24 -3.62
CA THR A 10 -6.01 9.62 -3.50
C THR A 10 -6.88 8.37 -3.67
N ASN A 11 -6.82 7.71 -4.81
CA ASN A 11 -7.60 6.54 -5.14
C ASN A 11 -6.71 5.33 -5.42
N GLY A 12 -7.20 4.11 -5.16
CA GLY A 12 -6.51 2.86 -5.50
C GLY A 12 -5.60 2.30 -4.40
N LYS A 13 -5.37 2.99 -3.29
CA LYS A 13 -4.52 2.52 -2.18
C LYS A 13 -4.86 1.09 -1.74
N GLY A 14 -6.09 0.87 -1.26
CA GLY A 14 -6.53 -0.45 -0.80
C GLY A 14 -6.46 -1.53 -1.89
N SER A 15 -6.70 -1.18 -3.17
CA SER A 15 -6.53 -2.14 -4.28
C SER A 15 -5.06 -2.53 -4.48
N VAL A 16 -4.14 -1.56 -4.44
CA VAL A 16 -2.69 -1.84 -4.52
C VAL A 16 -2.25 -2.69 -3.32
N CYS A 17 -2.71 -2.37 -2.12
CA CYS A 17 -2.45 -3.17 -0.91
C CYS A 17 -2.92 -4.62 -1.07
N ALA A 18 -4.15 -4.82 -1.57
CA ALA A 18 -4.70 -6.16 -1.81
C ALA A 18 -3.92 -6.94 -2.88
N PHE A 19 -3.48 -6.29 -3.96
CA PHE A 19 -2.62 -6.92 -4.96
C PHE A 19 -1.27 -7.31 -4.36
N LEU A 20 -0.63 -6.43 -3.61
CA LEU A 20 0.65 -6.71 -2.94
C LEU A 20 0.52 -7.93 -2.01
N GLU A 21 -0.46 -7.92 -1.10
CA GLU A 21 -0.69 -9.03 -0.18
C GLU A 21 -0.90 -10.35 -0.93
N ASN A 22 -1.81 -10.37 -1.93
CA ASN A 22 -2.09 -11.61 -2.68
C ASN A 22 -0.90 -12.12 -3.49
N ILE A 23 -0.09 -11.23 -4.08
CA ILE A 23 1.11 -11.61 -4.83
C ILE A 23 2.13 -12.27 -3.89
N LEU A 24 2.38 -11.65 -2.76
CA LEU A 24 3.35 -12.14 -1.76
C LEU A 24 2.91 -13.47 -1.15
N LEU A 25 1.65 -13.56 -0.73
CA LEU A 25 1.07 -14.82 -0.20
C LEU A 25 1.06 -15.94 -1.24
N SER A 26 0.79 -15.62 -2.52
CA SER A 26 0.81 -16.62 -3.59
C SER A 26 2.20 -17.18 -3.85
N GLU A 27 3.27 -16.44 -3.55
CA GLU A 27 4.65 -16.94 -3.61
C GLU A 27 5.06 -17.70 -2.35
N GLY A 28 4.33 -17.52 -1.24
CA GLY A 28 4.59 -18.20 0.03
C GLY A 28 5.22 -17.32 1.11
N TYR A 29 5.34 -16.01 0.87
CA TYR A 29 5.80 -15.06 1.90
C TYR A 29 4.70 -14.78 2.91
N THR A 30 5.10 -14.53 4.15
CA THR A 30 4.20 -14.09 5.23
C THR A 30 4.00 -12.58 5.19
N THR A 31 2.75 -12.15 5.46
CA THR A 31 2.41 -10.73 5.40
C THR A 31 1.60 -10.27 6.59
N THR A 32 1.72 -8.97 6.92
CA THR A 32 0.67 -8.22 7.61
C THR A 32 0.21 -7.09 6.70
N LEU A 33 -1.11 -6.83 6.71
CA LEU A 33 -1.71 -5.76 5.91
C LEU A 33 -2.60 -4.88 6.78
N TYR A 34 -2.21 -3.61 6.95
CA TYR A 34 -3.02 -2.57 7.60
C TYR A 34 -3.71 -1.69 6.57
N THR A 35 -5.06 -1.60 6.65
CA THR A 35 -5.90 -0.79 5.76
C THR A 35 -6.96 -0.01 6.52
N SER A 36 -7.51 1.02 5.91
CA SER A 36 -8.60 1.83 6.48
C SER A 36 -9.47 2.50 5.41
N PRO A 37 -10.77 2.76 5.73
CA PRO A 37 -11.49 2.30 6.92
C PRO A 37 -11.89 0.82 6.84
N HIS A 38 -12.36 0.24 7.96
CA HIS A 38 -13.06 -1.04 7.95
C HIS A 38 -14.52 -0.86 7.49
N ILE A 39 -15.18 -1.95 7.09
CA ILE A 39 -16.56 -1.94 6.59
C ILE A 39 -17.53 -2.55 7.62
N LEU A 40 -17.24 -3.74 8.11
CA LEU A 40 -18.11 -4.49 9.01
C LEU A 40 -17.55 -4.59 10.43
N THR A 41 -16.26 -4.87 10.55
CA THR A 41 -15.61 -5.07 11.86
C THR A 41 -14.26 -4.38 11.93
N PHE A 42 -13.93 -3.87 13.12
CA PHE A 42 -12.63 -3.23 13.38
C PHE A 42 -11.43 -4.11 12.97
N LYS A 43 -11.55 -5.43 13.14
CA LYS A 43 -10.48 -6.40 12.83
C LYS A 43 -10.01 -6.36 11.38
N GLU A 44 -10.84 -5.90 10.45
CA GLU A 44 -10.46 -5.72 9.04
C GLU A 44 -9.27 -4.79 8.85
N ARG A 45 -8.97 -3.92 9.85
CA ARG A 45 -7.89 -2.94 9.76
C ARG A 45 -6.51 -3.58 9.70
N LEU A 46 -6.31 -4.74 10.35
CA LEU A 46 -5.06 -5.49 10.24
C LEU A 46 -5.34 -6.97 10.01
N ARG A 47 -4.78 -7.50 8.94
CA ARG A 47 -4.78 -8.93 8.63
C ARG A 47 -3.38 -9.48 8.73
N SER A 48 -3.27 -10.76 9.07
CA SER A 48 -2.03 -11.52 8.98
C SER A 48 -2.24 -12.70 8.05
N ASN A 49 -1.41 -12.81 7.02
CA ASN A 49 -1.51 -13.84 6.00
C ASN A 49 -2.91 -13.96 5.36
N GLY A 50 -3.57 -12.82 5.15
CA GLY A 50 -4.92 -12.73 4.59
C GLY A 50 -6.07 -12.95 5.59
N GLU A 51 -5.77 -13.38 6.84
CA GLU A 51 -6.76 -13.72 7.85
C GLU A 51 -6.92 -12.62 8.92
N LEU A 52 -8.14 -12.51 9.45
CA LEU A 52 -8.42 -11.60 10.56
C LEU A 52 -7.79 -12.13 11.86
N LEU A 53 -7.29 -11.21 12.67
CA LEU A 53 -6.71 -11.54 13.97
C LEU A 53 -7.79 -11.69 15.04
N ASP A 54 -7.49 -12.51 16.06
CA ASP A 54 -8.35 -12.65 17.22
C ASP A 54 -8.43 -11.37 18.06
N ASP A 55 -9.54 -11.20 18.78
CA ASP A 55 -9.76 -10.05 19.67
C ASP A 55 -8.67 -9.91 20.73
N SER A 56 -8.17 -11.03 21.26
CA SER A 56 -7.11 -11.05 22.27
C SER A 56 -5.84 -10.33 21.80
N VAL A 57 -5.45 -10.51 20.53
CA VAL A 57 -4.26 -9.85 19.93
C VAL A 57 -4.42 -8.34 19.93
N TRP A 58 -5.63 -7.87 19.55
CA TRP A 58 -5.95 -6.46 19.56
C TRP A 58 -6.01 -5.87 20.96
N ILE A 59 -6.63 -6.58 21.92
CA ILE A 59 -6.75 -6.16 23.33
C ILE A 59 -5.36 -5.98 23.95
N GLU A 60 -4.45 -6.92 23.72
CA GLU A 60 -3.07 -6.81 24.20
C GLU A 60 -2.35 -5.60 23.61
N ALA A 61 -2.49 -5.35 22.30
CA ALA A 61 -1.88 -4.21 21.65
C ALA A 61 -2.47 -2.88 22.15
N PHE A 62 -3.79 -2.79 22.30
CA PHE A 62 -4.45 -1.62 22.88
C PHE A 62 -3.98 -1.33 24.30
N SER A 63 -3.87 -2.38 25.13
CA SER A 63 -3.38 -2.25 26.50
C SER A 63 -1.94 -1.73 26.52
N ALA A 64 -1.09 -2.16 25.60
CA ALA A 64 0.28 -1.68 25.47
C ALA A 64 0.35 -0.20 25.03
N VAL A 65 -0.49 0.21 24.09
CA VAL A 65 -0.58 1.63 23.67
C VAL A 65 -1.09 2.50 24.82
N GLU A 66 -2.12 2.06 25.56
CA GLU A 66 -2.62 2.79 26.74
C GLU A 66 -1.55 2.91 27.82
N ALA A 67 -0.82 1.84 28.12
CA ALA A 67 0.27 1.89 29.08
C ALA A 67 1.37 2.89 28.67
N ALA A 68 1.71 2.95 27.37
CA ALA A 68 2.69 3.90 26.86
C ALA A 68 2.21 5.37 26.96
N LYS A 69 0.91 5.64 26.88
CA LYS A 69 0.32 6.99 27.04
C LYS A 69 0.55 7.57 28.43
N ILE A 70 0.68 6.73 29.47
CA ILE A 70 0.92 7.19 30.85
C ILE A 70 2.24 7.97 30.94
N VAL A 71 3.22 7.66 30.10
CA VAL A 71 4.52 8.35 30.06
C VAL A 71 4.43 9.76 29.45
N VAL A 72 3.36 10.02 28.65
CA VAL A 72 3.13 11.32 27.95
C VAL A 72 1.65 11.74 28.09
N PRO A 73 1.18 12.01 29.31
CA PRO A 73 -0.25 12.16 29.61
C PRO A 73 -0.95 13.32 28.90
N GLU A 74 -0.20 14.31 28.44
CA GLU A 74 -0.73 15.48 27.76
C GLU A 74 -1.10 15.24 26.29
N LYS A 75 -0.60 14.16 25.67
CA LYS A 75 -0.88 13.84 24.26
C LYS A 75 -2.13 12.98 24.14
N LYS A 76 -3.16 13.57 23.53
CA LYS A 76 -4.36 12.83 23.13
C LYS A 76 -4.13 12.24 21.73
N LEU A 77 -4.20 10.91 21.62
CA LEU A 77 -4.21 10.22 20.34
C LEU A 77 -5.62 10.26 19.75
N THR A 78 -5.71 10.48 18.45
CA THR A 78 -6.94 10.26 17.69
C THR A 78 -7.21 8.75 17.59
N PHE A 79 -8.43 8.38 17.23
CA PHE A 79 -8.80 6.97 16.98
C PHE A 79 -7.88 6.33 15.93
N PHE A 80 -7.53 7.06 14.87
CA PHE A 80 -6.66 6.55 13.81
C PHE A 80 -5.23 6.34 14.32
N GLU A 81 -4.64 7.31 15.00
CA GLU A 81 -3.30 7.20 15.57
C GLU A 81 -3.20 6.04 16.57
N PHE A 82 -4.19 5.90 17.45
CA PHE A 82 -4.25 4.79 18.41
C PHE A 82 -4.32 3.43 17.70
N SER A 83 -5.20 3.31 16.70
CA SER A 83 -5.36 2.09 15.91
C SER A 83 -4.11 1.74 15.13
N THR A 84 -3.43 2.75 14.56
CA THR A 84 -2.20 2.58 13.78
C THR A 84 -1.05 2.11 14.67
N LEU A 85 -0.87 2.70 15.85
CA LEU A 85 0.15 2.25 16.81
C LEU A 85 -0.07 0.81 17.25
N ALA A 86 -1.32 0.42 17.55
CA ALA A 86 -1.65 -0.96 17.89
C ALA A 86 -1.33 -1.93 16.73
N ALA A 87 -1.67 -1.55 15.48
CA ALA A 87 -1.35 -2.35 14.31
C ALA A 87 0.17 -2.49 14.08
N MET A 88 0.95 -1.44 14.31
CA MET A 88 2.41 -1.47 14.25
C MET A 88 2.99 -2.44 15.30
N LEU A 89 2.51 -2.39 16.55
CA LEU A 89 2.93 -3.29 17.61
C LEU A 89 2.61 -4.76 17.30
N ILE A 90 1.42 -5.02 16.77
CA ILE A 90 1.02 -6.38 16.37
C ILE A 90 1.93 -6.86 15.24
N SER A 91 2.13 -6.04 14.20
CA SER A 91 2.98 -6.40 13.07
C SER A 91 4.43 -6.68 13.50
N ASP A 92 4.98 -5.86 14.39
CA ASP A 92 6.33 -6.08 14.95
C ASP A 92 6.43 -7.39 15.73
N ARG A 93 5.41 -7.77 16.49
CA ARG A 93 5.36 -9.04 17.22
C ARG A 93 5.24 -10.26 16.30
N LEU A 94 4.45 -10.16 15.24
CA LEU A 94 4.22 -11.25 14.28
C LEU A 94 5.42 -11.49 13.37
N LYS A 95 6.26 -10.47 13.14
CA LYS A 95 7.46 -10.51 12.31
C LYS A 95 7.23 -11.14 10.93
N PRO A 96 6.27 -10.62 10.14
CA PRO A 96 6.07 -11.11 8.77
C PRO A 96 7.32 -10.86 7.91
N ASP A 97 7.43 -11.54 6.79
CA ASP A 97 8.45 -11.21 5.79
C ASP A 97 8.24 -9.77 5.30
N ILE A 98 6.99 -9.40 5.03
CA ILE A 98 6.63 -8.06 4.55
C ILE A 98 5.39 -7.53 5.29
N ALA A 99 5.53 -6.31 5.80
CA ALA A 99 4.45 -5.54 6.42
C ALA A 99 3.97 -4.44 5.46
N ILE A 100 2.68 -4.43 5.11
CA ILE A 100 2.08 -3.49 4.18
C ILE A 100 1.17 -2.56 4.96
N PHE A 101 1.36 -1.23 4.80
CA PHE A 101 0.58 -0.23 5.50
C PHE A 101 -0.03 0.79 4.53
N GLU A 102 -1.34 0.94 4.58
CA GLU A 102 -2.09 1.96 3.85
C GLU A 102 -2.11 3.28 4.63
N ILE A 103 -1.75 4.39 3.99
CA ILE A 103 -1.94 5.76 4.52
C ILE A 103 -3.45 6.04 4.65
N GLY A 104 -3.85 6.54 5.81
CA GLY A 104 -5.24 6.93 6.04
C GLY A 104 -5.59 8.23 5.32
N LEU A 105 -4.84 9.29 5.57
CA LEU A 105 -5.10 10.63 5.00
C LEU A 105 -3.79 11.39 4.74
N GLY A 106 -3.68 11.97 3.54
CA GLY A 106 -2.53 12.79 3.19
C GLY A 106 -1.28 11.94 2.99
N GLY A 107 -0.34 12.06 3.89
CA GLY A 107 0.96 11.35 3.92
C GLY A 107 1.86 11.93 5.00
N ARG A 108 2.28 13.18 4.86
CA ARG A 108 3.28 13.85 5.71
C ARG A 108 3.01 13.76 7.21
N LEU A 109 1.78 13.98 7.63
CA LEU A 109 1.35 13.98 9.03
C LEU A 109 0.51 12.74 9.40
N ASP A 110 0.43 11.76 8.51
CA ASP A 110 -0.29 10.52 8.78
C ASP A 110 0.50 9.65 9.77
N ALA A 111 -0.20 8.98 10.69
CA ALA A 111 0.42 8.12 11.70
C ALA A 111 1.23 6.98 11.08
N VAL A 112 0.79 6.43 9.93
CA VAL A 112 1.54 5.39 9.20
C VAL A 112 2.90 5.89 8.75
N ASN A 113 3.06 7.20 8.50
CA ASN A 113 4.31 7.77 8.04
C ASN A 113 5.44 7.80 9.10
N LEU A 114 5.17 7.33 10.32
CA LEU A 114 6.20 7.03 11.32
C LEU A 114 7.10 5.86 10.90
N LEU A 115 6.60 4.96 10.05
CA LEU A 115 7.35 3.81 9.58
C LEU A 115 8.45 4.22 8.59
N ASP A 116 9.63 3.68 8.78
CA ASP A 116 10.73 3.80 7.82
C ASP A 116 10.57 2.74 6.73
N SER A 117 9.87 3.10 5.64
CA SER A 117 9.51 2.17 4.58
C SER A 117 10.69 1.75 3.73
N ASP A 118 10.78 0.45 3.38
CA ASP A 118 11.74 -0.09 2.40
C ASP A 118 11.32 0.19 0.96
N CYS A 119 10.01 0.30 0.70
CA CYS A 119 9.44 0.75 -0.55
C CYS A 119 8.15 1.52 -0.29
N SER A 120 7.91 2.57 -1.05
CA SER A 120 6.65 3.32 -1.03
C SER A 120 5.94 3.25 -2.38
N VAL A 121 4.60 3.26 -2.35
CA VAL A 121 3.78 3.35 -3.58
C VAL A 121 2.86 4.55 -3.46
N LEU A 122 2.95 5.47 -4.41
CA LEU A 122 2.03 6.58 -4.55
C LEU A 122 1.13 6.33 -5.76
N THR A 123 -0.16 6.09 -5.49
CA THR A 123 -1.13 5.68 -6.50
C THR A 123 -1.56 6.87 -7.36
N SER A 124 -2.80 7.34 -7.29
CA SER A 124 -3.24 8.53 -8.03
C SER A 124 -3.21 9.78 -7.16
N ILE A 125 -3.11 10.94 -7.81
CA ILE A 125 -3.23 12.27 -7.20
C ILE A 125 -4.43 12.99 -7.80
N ASP A 126 -5.46 13.20 -7.00
CA ASP A 126 -6.67 13.88 -7.40
C ASP A 126 -7.17 14.79 -6.27
N LEU A 127 -8.13 15.66 -6.58
CA LEU A 127 -8.75 16.50 -5.56
C LEU A 127 -9.56 15.63 -4.60
N ASP A 128 -9.20 15.66 -3.34
CA ASP A 128 -9.86 14.93 -2.27
C ASP A 128 -9.49 15.55 -0.92
N HIS A 129 -10.41 15.49 0.04
CA HIS A 129 -10.21 16.06 1.38
C HIS A 129 -9.65 17.49 1.37
N GLU A 130 -10.16 18.35 0.50
CA GLU A 130 -9.64 19.70 0.23
C GLU A 130 -9.51 20.56 1.49
N ASN A 131 -10.39 20.37 2.48
CA ASN A 131 -10.33 21.06 3.77
C ASN A 131 -9.07 20.76 4.58
N PHE A 132 -8.41 19.61 4.33
CA PHE A 132 -7.22 19.17 5.06
C PHE A 132 -5.94 19.22 4.22
N LEU A 133 -6.03 18.88 2.94
CA LEU A 133 -4.86 18.71 2.07
C LEU A 133 -4.64 19.88 1.12
N GLY A 134 -5.62 20.80 1.05
CA GLY A 134 -5.60 21.92 0.12
C GLY A 134 -6.40 21.63 -1.16
N ASN A 135 -6.64 22.70 -1.91
CA ASN A 135 -7.57 22.77 -3.03
C ASN A 135 -6.89 22.68 -4.41
N THR A 136 -5.64 22.23 -4.48
CA THR A 136 -4.94 21.99 -5.75
C THR A 136 -4.23 20.63 -5.71
N ARG A 137 -4.04 20.03 -6.89
CA ARG A 137 -3.33 18.76 -7.03
C ARG A 137 -1.88 18.85 -6.54
N GLU A 138 -1.24 20.00 -6.68
CA GLU A 138 0.13 20.28 -6.22
C GLU A 138 0.24 20.21 -4.69
N LYS A 139 -0.71 20.83 -3.97
CA LYS A 139 -0.74 20.78 -2.50
C LYS A 139 -0.98 19.37 -2.01
N ILE A 140 -1.93 18.66 -2.62
CA ILE A 140 -2.25 17.27 -2.28
C ILE A 140 -1.06 16.36 -2.58
N ALA A 141 -0.40 16.55 -3.72
CA ALA A 141 0.81 15.82 -4.08
C ALA A 141 1.95 16.06 -3.09
N TRP A 142 2.13 17.32 -2.66
CA TRP A 142 3.13 17.68 -1.67
C TRP A 142 2.91 16.96 -0.33
N GLU A 143 1.68 16.92 0.18
CA GLU A 143 1.38 16.17 1.41
C GLU A 143 1.65 14.66 1.25
N LYS A 144 1.29 14.11 0.09
CA LYS A 144 1.37 12.65 -0.14
C LYS A 144 2.79 12.15 -0.41
N VAL A 145 3.62 12.94 -1.08
CA VAL A 145 4.97 12.51 -1.47
C VAL A 145 5.92 12.31 -0.28
N HIS A 146 5.58 12.84 0.90
CA HIS A 146 6.37 12.67 2.12
C HIS A 146 6.41 11.25 2.67
N ILE A 147 5.73 10.29 2.04
CA ILE A 147 5.93 8.86 2.34
C ILE A 147 7.22 8.32 1.71
N ALA A 148 7.84 9.05 0.80
CA ALA A 148 9.14 8.71 0.23
C ALA A 148 10.26 8.73 1.27
N ARG A 149 11.26 7.87 1.09
CA ARG A 149 12.44 7.77 1.98
C ARG A 149 13.74 7.94 1.19
N PRO A 150 14.74 8.62 1.76
CA PRO A 150 16.04 8.76 1.12
C PRO A 150 16.67 7.41 0.77
N GLY A 151 17.16 7.27 -0.47
CA GLY A 151 17.82 6.05 -0.94
C GLY A 151 16.90 4.85 -1.19
N LYS A 152 15.60 4.93 -0.81
CA LYS A 152 14.63 3.84 -0.99
C LYS A 152 13.77 4.04 -2.25
N PRO A 153 13.23 2.94 -2.84
CA PRO A 153 12.34 3.03 -3.98
C PRO A 153 10.99 3.66 -3.62
N ILE A 154 10.48 4.49 -4.52
CA ILE A 154 9.10 4.96 -4.53
C ILE A 154 8.49 4.76 -5.92
N VAL A 155 7.42 3.99 -5.99
CA VAL A 155 6.61 3.81 -7.20
C VAL A 155 5.65 4.98 -7.34
N LEU A 156 5.76 5.72 -8.43
CA LEU A 156 4.90 6.84 -8.80
C LEU A 156 3.95 6.38 -9.92
N ALA A 157 2.71 6.03 -9.54
CA ALA A 157 1.72 5.43 -10.44
C ALA A 157 0.72 6.45 -11.02
N GLU A 158 0.91 7.74 -10.76
CA GLU A 158 0.14 8.81 -11.38
C GLU A 158 0.69 9.07 -12.79
N GLU A 159 -0.20 8.99 -13.80
CA GLU A 159 0.17 9.15 -15.22
C GLU A 159 0.45 10.61 -15.61
N ASN A 160 -0.21 11.56 -14.94
CA ASN A 160 -0.04 12.99 -15.11
C ASN A 160 0.33 13.65 -13.77
N PRO A 161 1.50 13.36 -13.22
CA PRO A 161 1.85 13.80 -11.88
C PRO A 161 2.15 15.30 -11.83
N PRO A 162 1.75 16.00 -10.75
CA PRO A 162 2.32 17.30 -10.44
C PRO A 162 3.83 17.23 -10.28
N GLU A 163 4.56 18.21 -10.80
CA GLU A 163 6.04 18.24 -10.82
C GLU A 163 6.67 18.13 -9.42
N ILE A 164 5.95 18.57 -8.41
CA ILE A 164 6.39 18.48 -7.02
C ILE A 164 6.71 17.03 -6.57
N LEU A 165 6.08 16.00 -7.17
CA LEU A 165 6.38 14.62 -6.86
C LEU A 165 7.82 14.27 -7.25
N TYR A 166 8.25 14.72 -8.41
CA TYR A 166 9.58 14.44 -8.94
C TYR A 166 10.66 15.23 -8.21
N SER A 167 10.45 16.54 -8.10
CA SER A 167 11.41 17.45 -7.48
C SER A 167 11.63 17.14 -5.98
N PHE A 168 10.58 16.74 -5.26
CA PHE A 168 10.73 16.32 -3.87
C PHE A 168 11.53 15.02 -3.74
N CYS A 169 11.21 14.00 -4.54
CA CYS A 169 11.93 12.72 -4.53
C CYS A 169 13.41 12.91 -4.90
N GLU A 170 13.70 13.75 -5.89
CA GLU A 170 15.07 14.09 -6.27
C GLU A 170 15.80 14.80 -5.13
N LYS A 171 15.17 15.79 -4.51
CA LYS A 171 15.72 16.54 -3.38
C LYS A 171 16.16 15.65 -2.22
N ILE A 172 15.37 14.62 -1.89
CA ILE A 172 15.68 13.70 -0.78
C ILE A 172 16.51 12.48 -1.23
N GLY A 173 16.78 12.34 -2.52
CA GLY A 173 17.51 11.18 -3.06
C GLY A 173 16.72 9.88 -3.08
N ALA A 174 15.38 9.91 -3.16
CA ALA A 174 14.56 8.72 -3.29
C ALA A 174 14.68 8.11 -4.71
N LYS A 175 14.68 6.78 -4.80
CA LYS A 175 14.78 6.05 -6.09
C LYS A 175 13.42 5.99 -6.77
N GLN A 176 13.16 6.89 -7.69
CA GLN A 176 11.86 6.99 -8.37
C GLN A 176 11.66 5.86 -9.38
N ILE A 177 10.48 5.23 -9.36
CA ILE A 177 9.99 4.24 -10.33
C ILE A 177 8.70 4.77 -10.92
N ARG A 178 8.77 5.34 -12.13
CA ARG A 178 7.71 6.15 -12.74
C ARG A 178 6.93 5.34 -13.76
N VAL A 179 5.59 5.40 -13.68
CA VAL A 179 4.73 4.85 -14.74
C VAL A 179 5.01 5.54 -16.08
N ASN A 180 4.90 4.81 -17.18
CA ASN A 180 5.18 5.23 -18.56
C ASN A 180 6.64 5.63 -18.84
N LYS A 181 7.53 5.52 -17.87
CA LYS A 181 8.97 5.74 -18.04
C LYS A 181 9.79 4.51 -17.63
N ASP A 182 9.65 4.09 -16.37
CA ASP A 182 10.40 2.98 -15.79
C ASP A 182 9.64 1.66 -15.88
N TYR A 183 8.30 1.74 -15.89
CA TYR A 183 7.43 0.61 -16.15
C TYR A 183 6.18 1.07 -16.91
N HIS A 184 5.56 0.15 -17.65
CA HIS A 184 4.29 0.37 -18.31
C HIS A 184 3.53 -0.94 -18.50
N TYR A 185 2.29 -0.87 -18.90
CA TYR A 185 1.48 -2.03 -19.23
C TYR A 185 0.75 -1.85 -20.56
N LYS A 186 0.46 -2.96 -21.23
CA LYS A 186 -0.30 -2.97 -22.49
C LYS A 186 -1.37 -4.06 -22.41
N GLN A 187 -2.61 -3.66 -22.54
CA GLN A 187 -3.75 -4.59 -22.58
C GLN A 187 -4.06 -5.00 -24.03
N VAL A 188 -4.29 -6.29 -24.24
CA VAL A 188 -4.72 -6.85 -25.51
C VAL A 188 -5.83 -7.87 -25.23
N GLY A 189 -7.08 -7.54 -25.57
CA GLY A 189 -8.25 -8.36 -25.26
C GLY A 189 -8.41 -8.59 -23.76
N ASN A 190 -8.50 -9.85 -23.36
CA ASN A 190 -8.66 -10.28 -21.96
C ASN A 190 -7.35 -10.55 -21.22
N GLN A 191 -6.24 -10.14 -21.79
CA GLN A 191 -4.91 -10.30 -21.19
C GLN A 191 -4.18 -8.98 -21.28
N TRP A 192 -3.14 -8.85 -20.45
CA TRP A 192 -2.24 -7.72 -20.50
C TRP A 192 -0.81 -8.17 -20.28
N SER A 193 0.13 -7.33 -20.68
CA SER A 193 1.56 -7.53 -20.44
C SER A 193 2.06 -6.35 -19.64
N TRP A 194 2.97 -6.64 -18.73
CA TRP A 194 3.65 -5.67 -17.90
C TRP A 194 5.13 -5.63 -18.26
N TYR A 195 5.67 -4.43 -18.37
CA TYR A 195 7.06 -4.16 -18.73
C TYR A 195 7.69 -3.34 -17.62
N GLY A 196 8.56 -3.95 -16.84
CA GLY A 196 9.35 -3.32 -15.79
C GLY A 196 10.74 -2.91 -16.25
N ARG A 197 11.59 -2.54 -15.31
CA ARG A 197 12.98 -2.20 -15.57
C ARG A 197 13.83 -3.42 -15.89
N GLU A 198 13.61 -4.50 -15.19
CA GLU A 198 14.42 -5.72 -15.25
C GLU A 198 13.66 -6.89 -15.86
N THR A 199 12.36 -6.91 -15.69
CA THR A 199 11.54 -8.04 -16.10
C THR A 199 10.38 -7.63 -17.00
N VAL A 200 9.95 -8.57 -17.85
CA VAL A 200 8.73 -8.47 -18.66
C VAL A 200 7.82 -9.62 -18.29
N ARG A 201 6.56 -9.34 -18.04
CA ARG A 201 5.51 -10.32 -17.69
C ARG A 201 4.45 -10.33 -18.76
N HIS A 202 4.46 -11.36 -19.60
CA HIS A 202 3.50 -11.52 -20.69
C HIS A 202 2.25 -12.28 -20.27
N ALA A 203 1.15 -12.06 -21.00
CA ALA A 203 -0.09 -12.82 -20.90
C ALA A 203 -0.65 -12.90 -19.46
N LEU A 204 -0.57 -11.82 -18.72
CA LEU A 204 -1.20 -11.73 -17.40
C LEU A 204 -2.73 -11.71 -17.56
N PRO A 205 -3.49 -12.42 -16.71
CA PRO A 205 -4.94 -12.37 -16.72
C PRO A 205 -5.44 -11.02 -16.21
N ASN A 206 -6.62 -10.58 -16.64
CA ASN A 206 -7.25 -9.43 -16.04
C ASN A 206 -7.48 -9.68 -14.54
N PRO A 207 -7.29 -8.66 -13.70
CA PRO A 207 -7.58 -8.77 -12.27
C PRO A 207 -9.03 -9.13 -11.99
N SER A 208 -9.28 -9.93 -10.94
CA SER A 208 -10.63 -10.22 -10.45
C SER A 208 -11.35 -8.99 -9.92
N LEU A 209 -10.61 -8.01 -9.40
CA LEU A 209 -11.17 -6.71 -9.04
C LEU A 209 -11.66 -5.98 -10.28
N ARG A 210 -12.91 -5.49 -10.22
CA ARG A 210 -13.58 -4.86 -11.36
C ARG A 210 -13.19 -3.39 -11.51
N GLY A 211 -13.11 -2.94 -12.77
CA GLY A 211 -12.84 -1.55 -13.15
C GLY A 211 -11.55 -1.40 -13.96
N LYS A 212 -11.58 -0.52 -14.96
CA LYS A 212 -10.43 -0.28 -15.87
C LYS A 212 -9.16 0.17 -15.13
N HIS A 213 -9.32 0.86 -14.00
CA HIS A 213 -8.22 1.32 -13.16
C HIS A 213 -7.48 0.19 -12.43
N GLN A 214 -8.04 -1.02 -12.38
CA GLN A 214 -7.43 -2.12 -11.62
C GLN A 214 -6.16 -2.69 -12.27
N ILE A 215 -6.04 -2.62 -13.60
CA ILE A 215 -4.79 -2.98 -14.28
C ILE A 215 -3.68 -1.99 -13.89
N ARG A 216 -3.98 -0.68 -13.82
CA ARG A 216 -3.03 0.32 -13.34
C ARG A 216 -2.61 0.05 -11.88
N ASN A 217 -3.56 -0.24 -11.00
CA ASN A 217 -3.26 -0.58 -9.60
C ASN A 217 -2.40 -1.85 -9.49
N ALA A 218 -2.74 -2.90 -10.24
CA ALA A 218 -1.93 -4.11 -10.32
C ALA A 218 -0.54 -3.84 -10.89
N SER A 219 -0.43 -3.00 -11.93
CA SER A 219 0.84 -2.59 -12.52
C SER A 219 1.75 -1.87 -11.51
N ALA A 220 1.19 -1.02 -10.66
CA ALA A 220 1.93 -0.36 -9.58
C ALA A 220 2.41 -1.36 -8.52
N ALA A 221 1.57 -2.34 -8.15
CA ALA A 221 1.96 -3.42 -7.25
C ALA A 221 3.11 -4.26 -7.84
N LEU A 222 3.08 -4.56 -9.14
CA LEU A 222 4.16 -5.29 -9.83
C LEU A 222 5.47 -4.48 -9.81
N ALA A 223 5.42 -3.16 -10.01
CA ALA A 223 6.60 -2.30 -9.93
C ALA A 223 7.19 -2.28 -8.51
N CYS A 224 6.34 -2.31 -7.48
CA CYS A 224 6.79 -2.40 -6.09
C CYS A 224 7.49 -3.74 -5.82
N VAL A 225 6.89 -4.88 -6.17
CA VAL A 225 7.52 -6.19 -5.92
C VAL A 225 8.78 -6.39 -6.77
N GLU A 226 8.84 -5.85 -7.99
CA GLU A 226 10.09 -5.87 -8.78
C GLU A 226 11.22 -5.12 -8.06
N SER A 227 10.93 -3.99 -7.42
CA SER A 227 11.93 -3.21 -6.68
C SER A 227 12.49 -3.91 -5.44
N LEU A 228 11.84 -4.98 -5.00
CA LEU A 228 12.25 -5.82 -3.86
C LEU A 228 12.67 -7.23 -4.31
N SER A 229 12.83 -7.47 -5.62
CA SER A 229 13.01 -8.81 -6.20
C SER A 229 14.32 -9.50 -5.83
N GLU A 230 15.35 -8.75 -5.43
CA GLU A 230 16.61 -9.33 -4.92
C GLU A 230 16.39 -10.14 -3.63
N GLU A 231 15.53 -9.66 -2.74
CA GLU A 231 15.22 -10.32 -1.46
C GLU A 231 13.94 -11.16 -1.56
N PHE A 232 12.97 -10.71 -2.36
CA PHE A 232 11.63 -11.33 -2.49
C PHE A 232 11.29 -11.58 -3.97
N PRO A 233 11.93 -12.56 -4.61
CA PRO A 233 11.62 -12.92 -5.99
C PRO A 233 10.20 -13.48 -6.11
N ILE A 234 9.47 -13.04 -7.14
CA ILE A 234 8.08 -13.46 -7.42
C ILE A 234 8.01 -14.16 -8.77
N SER A 235 7.49 -15.37 -8.78
CA SER A 235 7.29 -16.15 -10.00
C SER A 235 6.12 -15.62 -10.85
N GLN A 236 6.15 -15.88 -12.15
CA GLN A 236 5.02 -15.56 -13.03
C GLN A 236 3.75 -16.32 -12.63
N GLY A 237 3.90 -17.54 -12.15
CA GLY A 237 2.78 -18.37 -11.70
C GLY A 237 2.03 -17.75 -10.53
N SER A 238 2.75 -17.30 -9.52
CA SER A 238 2.19 -16.62 -8.34
C SER A 238 1.54 -15.29 -8.67
N MET A 239 2.14 -14.49 -9.56
CA MET A 239 1.50 -13.27 -10.06
C MET A 239 0.17 -13.55 -10.76
N ARG A 240 0.12 -14.55 -11.66
CA ARG A 240 -1.11 -14.94 -12.35
C ARG A 240 -2.19 -15.41 -11.38
N LYS A 241 -1.82 -16.26 -10.43
CA LYS A 241 -2.73 -16.75 -9.37
C LYS A 241 -3.28 -15.59 -8.55
N ALA A 242 -2.42 -14.71 -8.09
CA ALA A 242 -2.81 -13.55 -7.27
C ALA A 242 -3.80 -12.64 -8.00
N LEU A 243 -3.55 -12.33 -9.28
CA LEU A 243 -4.41 -11.43 -10.05
C LEU A 243 -5.86 -11.93 -10.18
N ILE A 244 -6.08 -13.23 -10.30
CA ILE A 244 -7.42 -13.81 -10.44
C ILE A 244 -8.09 -14.13 -9.11
N SER A 245 -7.33 -14.23 -8.01
CA SER A 245 -7.86 -14.60 -6.69
C SER A 245 -8.06 -13.43 -5.75
N VAL A 246 -7.50 -12.25 -6.06
CA VAL A 246 -7.59 -11.08 -5.19
C VAL A 246 -9.04 -10.69 -4.91
N GLN A 247 -9.35 -10.49 -3.64
CA GLN A 247 -10.64 -10.01 -3.17
C GLN A 247 -10.46 -8.76 -2.32
N LEU A 248 -11.37 -7.83 -2.47
CA LEU A 248 -11.40 -6.61 -1.67
C LEU A 248 -12.86 -6.22 -1.42
N PRO A 249 -13.38 -6.43 -0.20
CA PRO A 249 -14.74 -6.05 0.16
C PRO A 249 -15.01 -4.56 -0.15
N GLY A 250 -16.23 -4.25 -0.59
CA GLY A 250 -16.65 -2.87 -0.91
C GLY A 250 -16.08 -2.30 -2.22
N ARG A 251 -15.43 -3.09 -3.06
CA ARG A 251 -14.93 -2.66 -4.39
C ARG A 251 -15.63 -3.42 -5.52
N LEU A 252 -16.88 -3.00 -5.84
CA LEU A 252 -17.72 -3.60 -6.91
C LEU A 252 -17.85 -5.14 -6.76
N GLN A 253 -17.98 -5.60 -5.53
CA GLN A 253 -18.16 -7.01 -5.23
C GLN A 253 -19.55 -7.47 -5.71
N VAL A 254 -19.59 -8.58 -6.47
CA VAL A 254 -20.85 -9.26 -6.80
C VAL A 254 -21.13 -10.30 -5.71
N LEU A 255 -22.19 -10.08 -4.97
CA LEU A 255 -22.71 -11.08 -4.06
C LEU A 255 -23.63 -11.99 -4.88
N ALA A 256 -23.41 -13.28 -4.84
CA ALA A 256 -24.37 -14.26 -5.35
C ALA A 256 -25.60 -14.21 -4.41
N GLY A 257 -26.78 -13.92 -4.99
CA GLY A 257 -28.08 -14.00 -4.29
C GLY A 257 -28.56 -15.43 -4.20
#